data_78b07ec97b02f5df221ad8a33ea0494e
#
_entry.id   78b07ec97b02f5df221ad8a33ea0494e
#
_cell.length_a   1.000
_cell.length_b   1.000
_cell.length_c   1.000
_cell.angle_alpha   90.00
_cell.angle_beta   90.00
_cell.angle_gamma   90.00
#
_symmetry.space_group_name_H-M   'P 1'
#
loop_
_entity.id
_entity.type
_entity.pdbx_description
1 polymer ?
#
loop_
_entity_poly.entity_id
_entity_poly.type
_entity_poly.pdbx_seq_one_letter_code
_entity_poly.pdbx_strand_id
1 'polypeptide(L)' 'MSNKVYYVLARVGADSVGLYVESPDFDSAYDVAEERIAQSYKGPFTVQALQLIDVGKREHATR' A
#
# COMPACT_ATOMS: atom_id res chain seq x y z
N MET A 1 11.13 16.22 -5.00
CA MET A 1 10.32 15.13 -5.30
C MET A 1 9.54 14.69 -4.15
N SER A 2 8.27 14.62 -4.32
CA SER A 2 7.37 14.22 -3.26
C SER A 2 7.00 12.78 -3.43
N ASN A 3 6.93 12.08 -2.32
CA ASN A 3 6.35 10.76 -2.32
C ASN A 3 4.84 10.87 -2.29
N LYS A 4 4.22 9.83 -2.79
CA LYS A 4 2.77 9.69 -2.75
C LYS A 4 2.44 8.58 -1.78
N VAL A 5 1.23 8.63 -1.25
CA VAL A 5 0.77 7.60 -0.33
C VAL A 5 -0.17 6.67 -1.08
N TYR A 6 0.10 5.38 -0.96
CA TYR A 6 -0.73 4.37 -1.58
C TYR A 6 -1.31 3.46 -0.52
N TYR A 7 -2.54 3.03 -0.74
CA TYR A 7 -3.16 2.02 0.10
C TYR A 7 -3.12 0.68 -0.64
N VAL A 8 -2.63 -0.33 0.05
CA VAL A 8 -2.46 -1.65 -0.54
C VAL A 8 -3.33 -2.63 0.21
N LEU A 9 -4.12 -3.39 -0.53
CA LEU A 9 -4.91 -4.47 0.03
C LEU A 9 -4.38 -5.79 -0.50
N ALA A 10 -4.03 -6.68 0.40
CA ALA A 10 -3.47 -7.96 0.03
C ALA A 10 -4.19 -9.09 0.76
N ARG A 11 -4.14 -10.25 0.17
CA ARG A 11 -4.71 -11.44 0.77
C ARG A 11 -3.59 -12.37 1.17
N VAL A 12 -3.57 -12.76 2.43
CA VAL A 12 -2.55 -13.66 2.95
C VAL A 12 -3.29 -14.85 3.56
N GLY A 13 -3.26 -15.98 2.86
CA GLY A 13 -4.03 -17.12 3.28
C GLY A 13 -5.51 -16.80 3.27
N ALA A 14 -6.16 -16.93 4.39
CA ALA A 14 -7.59 -16.64 4.51
C ALA A 14 -7.86 -15.22 4.99
N ASP A 15 -6.81 -14.46 5.28
CA ASP A 15 -6.94 -13.13 5.85
C ASP A 15 -6.71 -12.05 4.83
N SER A 16 -7.26 -10.88 5.11
CA SER A 16 -6.99 -9.69 4.31
C SER A 16 -6.14 -8.74 5.11
N VAL A 17 -5.17 -8.12 4.45
CA VAL A 17 -4.23 -7.22 5.09
C VAL A 17 -4.23 -5.91 4.32
N GLY A 18 -4.37 -4.81 5.04
CA GLY A 18 -4.27 -3.50 4.43
C GLY A 18 -3.09 -2.74 5.01
N LEU A 19 -2.39 -2.02 4.16
CA LEU A 19 -1.26 -1.22 4.61
C LEU A 19 -1.09 0.02 3.74
N TYR A 20 -0.39 1.00 4.29
CA TYR A 20 -0.09 2.23 3.56
C TYR A 20 1.39 2.24 3.22
N VAL A 21 1.68 2.69 2.00
CA VAL A 21 3.04 2.73 1.49
C VAL A 21 3.30 4.11 0.91
N GLU A 22 4.43 4.70 1.29
CA GLU A 22 4.88 5.95 0.67
C GLU A 22 5.90 5.62 -0.40
N SER A 23 5.69 6.17 -1.59
CA SER A 23 6.57 5.86 -2.70
C SER A 23 6.41 6.91 -3.78
N PRO A 24 7.44 7.13 -4.61
CA PRO A 24 7.35 8.14 -5.65
C PRO A 24 6.42 7.74 -6.79
N ASP A 25 6.24 6.46 -7.05
CA ASP A 25 5.39 6.04 -8.14
C ASP A 25 4.73 4.71 -7.82
N PHE A 26 3.86 4.29 -8.74
CA PHE A 26 3.04 3.11 -8.54
C PHE A 26 3.88 1.83 -8.49
N ASP A 27 4.83 1.71 -9.41
CA ASP A 27 5.63 0.50 -9.48
C ASP A 27 6.47 0.30 -8.23
N SER A 28 7.06 1.36 -7.74
CA SER A 28 7.84 1.29 -6.51
C SER A 28 6.95 0.96 -5.32
N ALA A 29 5.75 1.50 -5.32
CA ALA A 29 4.81 1.21 -4.24
C ALA A 29 4.47 -0.27 -4.19
N TYR A 30 4.28 -0.87 -5.34
CA TYR A 30 4.00 -2.29 -5.41
C TYR A 30 5.14 -3.11 -4.82
N ASP A 31 6.37 -2.78 -5.22
CA ASP A 31 7.54 -3.50 -4.73
C ASP A 31 7.68 -3.37 -3.22
N VAL A 32 7.51 -2.16 -2.71
CA VAL A 32 7.63 -1.94 -1.28
C VAL A 32 6.55 -2.71 -0.52
N ALA A 33 5.34 -2.72 -1.06
CA ALA A 33 4.24 -3.43 -0.43
C ALA A 33 4.51 -4.92 -0.36
N GLU A 34 4.99 -5.49 -1.46
CA GLU A 34 5.31 -6.91 -1.48
C GLU A 34 6.38 -7.24 -0.45
N GLU A 35 7.39 -6.42 -0.38
CA GLU A 35 8.47 -6.65 0.56
C GLU A 35 7.99 -6.61 1.99
N ARG A 36 7.15 -5.63 2.31
CA ARG A 36 6.63 -5.50 3.66
C ARG A 36 5.76 -6.68 4.05
N ILE A 37 4.93 -7.13 3.14
CA ILE A 37 4.07 -8.27 3.43
C ILE A 37 4.93 -9.52 3.61
N ALA A 38 5.92 -9.71 2.77
CA ALA A 38 6.78 -10.87 2.86
C ALA A 38 7.55 -10.90 4.18
N GLN A 39 7.88 -9.73 4.71
CA GLN A 39 8.59 -9.66 5.99
C GLN A 39 7.68 -9.94 7.17
N SER A 40 6.42 -9.58 7.05
CA SER A 40 5.49 -9.70 8.16
C SER A 40 4.79 -11.05 8.20
N TYR A 41 4.62 -11.67 7.05
CA TYR A 41 3.86 -12.91 6.95
C TYR A 41 4.65 -13.93 6.19
N LYS A 42 4.52 -15.18 6.60
CA LYS A 42 5.17 -16.28 5.89
C LYS A 42 4.16 -16.95 5.00
N GLY A 43 4.61 -17.36 3.84
CA GLY A 43 3.74 -18.06 2.94
C GLY A 43 3.27 -17.17 1.81
N PRO A 44 2.49 -17.72 0.91
CA PRO A 44 2.08 -16.99 -0.28
C PRO A 44 1.05 -15.93 0.03
N PHE A 45 1.10 -14.87 -0.78
CA PHE A 45 0.12 -13.78 -0.66
C PHE A 45 -0.16 -13.23 -2.05
N THR A 46 -1.25 -12.49 -2.15
CA THR A 46 -1.66 -11.87 -3.40
C THR A 46 -2.04 -10.42 -3.13
N VAL A 47 -1.46 -9.51 -3.89
CA VAL A 47 -1.87 -8.11 -3.80
C VAL A 47 -3.14 -7.96 -4.63
N GLN A 48 -4.20 -7.54 -3.98
CA GLN A 48 -5.51 -7.45 -4.63
C GLN A 48 -5.81 -6.07 -5.15
N ALA A 49 -5.31 -5.04 -4.47
CA ALA A 49 -5.59 -3.67 -4.87
C ALA A 49 -4.47 -2.76 -4.43
N LEU A 50 -4.20 -1.76 -5.23
CA LEU A 50 -3.22 -0.74 -4.91
C LEU A 50 -3.79 0.58 -5.40
N GLN A 51 -4.06 1.51 -4.48
CA GLN A 51 -4.72 2.75 -4.80
C GLN A 51 -3.90 3.93 -4.34
N LEU A 52 -3.89 4.96 -5.16
CA LEU A 52 -3.25 6.21 -4.77
C LEU A 52 -4.18 6.99 -3.86
N ILE A 53 -3.64 7.40 -2.72
CA ILE A 53 -4.37 8.23 -1.78
C ILE A 53 -3.87 9.65 -1.93
N ASP A 54 -4.77 10.56 -2.20
CA ASP A 54 -4.40 11.94 -2.39
C ASP A 54 -4.34 12.64 -1.04
N VAL A 55 -3.13 12.77 -0.53
CA VAL A 55 -2.93 13.36 0.79
C VAL A 55 -3.38 14.81 0.83
N GLY A 56 -3.16 15.53 -0.26
CA GLY A 56 -3.60 16.91 -0.31
C GLY A 56 -5.09 17.06 -0.14
N LYS A 57 -5.83 16.15 -0.74
CA LYS A 57 -7.27 16.17 -0.58
C LYS A 57 -7.67 15.90 0.85
N ARG A 58 -6.96 15.02 1.50
CA ARG A 58 -7.26 14.72 2.88
C ARG A 58 -7.08 15.95 3.75
N GLU A 59 -6.07 16.72 3.47
CA GLU A 59 -5.88 17.93 4.23
C GLU A 59 -7.04 18.88 4.09
N HIS A 60 -7.53 19.00 2.89
CA HIS A 60 -8.69 19.84 2.69
C HIS A 60 -9.89 19.32 3.43
N ALA A 61 -10.05 18.05 3.45
CA ALA A 61 -11.21 17.44 4.07
C ALA A 61 -11.24 17.70 5.57
N THR A 62 -10.10 17.91 6.17
CA THR A 62 -10.08 18.11 7.62
C THR A 62 -10.46 19.52 8.02
N ARG A 63 -10.59 20.44 7.10
CA ARG A 63 -10.97 21.80 7.47
C ARG A 63 -12.45 21.95 7.59
#